data_d6a7a9f58974d228abb5575ff4880356
#
_entry.id   d6a7a9f58974d228abb5575ff4880356
#
_cell.length_a   1.000
_cell.length_b   1.000
_cell.length_c   1.000
_cell.angle_alpha   90.00
_cell.angle_beta   90.00
_cell.angle_gamma   90.00
#
_symmetry.space_group_name_H-M   'P 1'
#
loop_
_entity.id
_entity.type
_entity.pdbx_description
1 polymer ?
#
loop_
_entity_poly.entity_id
_entity_poly.type
_entity_poly.pdbx_seq_one_letter_code
_entity_poly.pdbx_strand_id
1 'polypeptide(L)'
;MKVRKIKMINQNKTVTDTVSVNRKRLINNDSPFAIKEAYVKLRTSLMFCMKADKEGPCKVFAITSANPSEGKSLTAANIAISYAMLGKKTLLIDADMRKPTQRRLWKVDISTGLCDFLAGMGQLELVKVDGLPLSIVCTGTIPPNPSELLASVIMKQFIKRCTKTYDYIIIDTPPINTVADAQIISTFVDGVVVVAKSGSTTTDELNMALEAVDRAGGNLCGVVVNDMNMKSLKYSYKYRYSDKYGYKYGYKYGHKYGYKYSYSDGTNSTN
;
A
#
# COMPACT_ATOMS: atom_id res chain seq x y z
N MET A 1 -21.45 -6.04 -12.72
CA MET A 1 -20.00 -6.01 -12.46
C MET A 1 -19.40 -7.25 -13.12
N LYS A 2 -18.51 -7.05 -14.10
CA LYS A 2 -17.73 -8.15 -14.69
C LYS A 2 -16.57 -8.50 -13.77
N VAL A 3 -16.25 -9.79 -13.62
CA VAL A 3 -15.15 -10.27 -12.79
C VAL A 3 -14.12 -10.98 -13.66
N ARG A 4 -12.85 -10.54 -13.61
CA ARG A 4 -11.71 -11.20 -14.25
C ARG A 4 -10.76 -11.76 -13.19
N LYS A 5 -10.07 -12.85 -13.50
CA LYS A 5 -9.05 -13.44 -12.62
C LYS A 5 -7.68 -13.27 -13.23
N ILE A 6 -6.69 -12.94 -12.41
CA ILE A 6 -5.28 -12.88 -12.79
C ILE A 6 -4.43 -13.71 -11.83
N LYS A 7 -3.42 -14.40 -12.35
CA LYS A 7 -2.44 -15.12 -11.52
C LYS A 7 -1.38 -14.16 -10.99
N MET A 8 -0.98 -14.30 -9.74
CA MET A 8 0.24 -13.68 -9.24
C MET A 8 1.43 -14.22 -10.02
N ILE A 9 2.32 -13.31 -10.41
CA ILE A 9 3.31 -13.57 -11.44
C ILE A 9 4.54 -14.23 -10.88
N ASN A 10 4.95 -15.33 -11.56
CA ASN A 10 6.29 -15.91 -11.44
C ASN A 10 7.33 -14.99 -12.13
N GLN A 11 8.44 -14.68 -11.44
CA GLN A 11 9.39 -13.61 -11.78
C GLN A 11 10.37 -13.91 -12.93
N ASN A 12 10.17 -14.96 -13.72
CA ASN A 12 11.20 -15.50 -14.64
C ASN A 12 11.16 -14.96 -16.08
N LYS A 13 11.00 -13.64 -16.32
CA LYS A 13 11.27 -13.07 -17.66
C LYS A 13 11.94 -11.70 -17.56
N THR A 14 13.08 -11.58 -18.24
CA THR A 14 13.87 -10.36 -18.42
C THR A 14 13.10 -9.35 -19.27
N VAL A 15 12.77 -8.18 -18.76
CA VAL A 15 12.23 -7.06 -19.53
C VAL A 15 12.75 -5.76 -18.93
N THR A 16 13.18 -4.84 -19.78
CA THR A 16 13.96 -3.62 -19.48
C THR A 16 13.15 -2.35 -19.23
N ASP A 17 11.83 -2.43 -19.10
CA ASP A 17 10.94 -1.28 -18.87
C ASP A 17 10.74 -1.00 -17.37
N THR A 18 10.69 0.29 -16.98
CA THR A 18 10.49 0.74 -15.58
C THR A 18 9.26 0.11 -14.93
N VAL A 19 8.18 -0.11 -15.68
CA VAL A 19 6.96 -0.76 -15.19
C VAL A 19 7.20 -2.24 -14.90
N SER A 20 8.01 -2.93 -15.70
CA SER A 20 8.36 -4.33 -15.48
C SER A 20 9.28 -4.51 -14.28
N VAL A 21 10.17 -3.55 -14.03
CA VAL A 21 11.01 -3.50 -12.82
C VAL A 21 10.14 -3.32 -11.59
N ASN A 22 9.18 -2.39 -11.61
CA ASN A 22 8.26 -2.16 -10.49
C ASN A 22 7.37 -3.38 -10.20
N ARG A 23 6.97 -4.13 -11.23
CA ARG A 23 6.22 -5.37 -11.06
C ARG A 23 7.01 -6.46 -10.33
N LYS A 24 8.33 -6.57 -10.58
CA LYS A 24 9.22 -7.46 -9.83
C LYS A 24 9.33 -7.07 -8.35
N ARG A 25 8.91 -5.85 -8.00
CA ARG A 25 8.88 -5.32 -6.62
C ARG A 25 7.54 -5.54 -5.90
N LEU A 26 6.53 -6.11 -6.55
CA LEU A 26 5.33 -6.59 -5.86
C LEU A 26 5.71 -7.71 -4.90
N ILE A 27 5.30 -7.57 -3.64
CA ILE A 27 5.62 -8.58 -2.63
C ILE A 27 4.90 -9.90 -2.92
N ASN A 28 5.61 -10.99 -2.70
CA ASN A 28 5.13 -12.36 -2.84
C ASN A 28 5.89 -13.27 -1.86
N ASN A 29 5.64 -14.57 -1.92
CA ASN A 29 6.30 -15.53 -1.02
C ASN A 29 7.82 -15.53 -1.15
N ASP A 30 8.35 -15.27 -2.36
CA ASP A 30 9.80 -15.30 -2.67
C ASP A 30 10.48 -13.95 -2.38
N SER A 31 9.72 -12.90 -2.00
CA SER A 31 10.29 -11.58 -1.71
C SER A 31 11.24 -11.63 -0.52
N PRO A 32 12.34 -10.84 -0.53
CA PRO A 32 13.29 -10.78 0.57
C PRO A 32 12.61 -10.49 1.90
N PHE A 33 13.05 -11.16 2.97
CA PHE A 33 12.48 -11.03 4.31
C PHE A 33 12.38 -9.56 4.77
N ALA A 34 13.43 -8.76 4.56
CA ALA A 34 13.44 -7.35 4.96
C ALA A 34 12.33 -6.52 4.29
N ILE A 35 12.00 -6.82 3.03
CA ILE A 35 10.92 -6.14 2.32
C ILE A 35 9.56 -6.57 2.88
N LYS A 36 9.36 -7.88 3.08
CA LYS A 36 8.12 -8.39 3.70
C LYS A 36 7.90 -7.78 5.07
N GLU A 37 8.93 -7.76 5.92
CA GLU A 37 8.87 -7.17 7.25
C GLU A 37 8.59 -5.66 7.24
N ALA A 38 9.11 -4.90 6.28
CA ALA A 38 8.81 -3.48 6.13
C ALA A 38 7.29 -3.26 5.93
N TYR A 39 6.65 -4.07 5.08
CA TYR A 39 5.20 -3.98 4.86
C TYR A 39 4.38 -4.56 6.03
N VAL A 40 4.88 -5.56 6.75
CA VAL A 40 4.27 -6.02 8.00
C VAL A 40 4.26 -4.91 9.05
N LYS A 41 5.39 -4.22 9.26
CA LYS A 41 5.49 -3.07 10.17
C LYS A 41 4.58 -1.92 9.74
N LEU A 42 4.58 -1.57 8.46
CA LEU A 42 3.70 -0.52 7.91
C LEU A 42 2.22 -0.84 8.17
N ARG A 43 1.78 -2.05 7.84
CA ARG A 43 0.42 -2.52 8.09
C ARG A 43 0.06 -2.46 9.58
N THR A 44 0.98 -2.89 10.46
CA THR A 44 0.78 -2.82 11.91
C THR A 44 0.65 -1.36 12.38
N SER A 45 1.48 -0.45 11.87
CA SER A 45 1.36 0.99 12.17
C SER A 45 0.01 1.55 11.73
N LEU A 46 -0.49 1.17 10.57
CA LEU A 46 -1.80 1.61 10.07
C LEU A 46 -2.97 1.16 10.95
N MET A 47 -2.84 0.04 11.68
CA MET A 47 -3.87 -0.39 12.63
C MET A 47 -4.02 0.56 13.82
N PHE A 48 -2.96 1.27 14.19
CA PHE A 48 -2.98 2.23 15.31
C PHE A 48 -3.31 3.67 14.87
N CYS A 49 -3.34 3.96 13.58
CA CYS A 49 -3.59 5.32 13.06
C CYS A 49 -5.08 5.66 12.93
N MET A 50 -5.96 4.77 13.31
CA MET A 50 -7.39 4.92 13.09
C MET A 50 -8.03 5.75 14.19
N LYS A 51 -8.97 6.65 13.81
CA LYS A 51 -9.82 7.36 14.76
C LYS A 51 -10.67 6.33 15.54
N ALA A 52 -10.68 6.44 16.87
CA ALA A 52 -11.40 5.51 17.76
C ALA A 52 -12.92 5.49 17.50
N ASP A 53 -13.47 6.57 16.94
CA ASP A 53 -14.91 6.82 16.86
C ASP A 53 -15.57 6.30 15.57
N LYS A 54 -14.82 5.61 14.68
CA LYS A 54 -15.38 5.16 13.41
C LYS A 54 -16.01 3.78 13.53
N GLU A 55 -17.33 3.75 13.45
CA GLU A 55 -18.13 2.54 13.37
C GLU A 55 -17.85 1.78 12.06
N GLY A 56 -17.65 0.47 12.15
CA GLY A 56 -17.57 -0.45 11.04
C GLY A 56 -16.25 -1.23 10.93
N PRO A 57 -16.31 -2.46 10.43
CA PRO A 57 -15.17 -3.38 10.39
C PRO A 57 -14.18 -3.06 9.26
N CYS A 58 -14.61 -2.35 8.20
CA CYS A 58 -13.77 -2.05 7.03
C CYS A 58 -13.00 -0.75 7.23
N LYS A 59 -11.73 -0.76 6.85
CA LYS A 59 -10.85 0.41 6.90
C LYS A 59 -10.44 0.85 5.50
N VAL A 60 -10.54 2.17 5.25
CA VAL A 60 -10.28 2.79 3.95
C VAL A 60 -9.08 3.72 4.05
N PHE A 61 -8.01 3.42 3.32
CA PHE A 61 -6.79 4.23 3.30
C PHE A 61 -6.53 4.80 1.91
N ALA A 62 -6.24 6.09 1.84
CA ALA A 62 -5.69 6.73 0.66
C ALA A 62 -4.16 6.75 0.73
N ILE A 63 -3.53 6.37 -0.38
CA ILE A 63 -2.07 6.41 -0.53
C ILE A 63 -1.74 7.47 -1.58
N THR A 64 -1.06 8.51 -1.15
CA THR A 64 -0.60 9.60 -2.01
C THR A 64 0.92 9.77 -1.89
N SER A 65 1.47 10.75 -2.56
CA SER A 65 2.88 11.17 -2.42
C SER A 65 3.00 12.68 -2.54
N ALA A 66 4.12 13.24 -2.10
CA ALA A 66 4.39 14.66 -2.31
C ALA A 66 4.47 14.96 -3.82
N ASN A 67 5.31 14.20 -4.55
CA ASN A 67 5.59 14.41 -5.97
C ASN A 67 5.38 13.14 -6.81
N PRO A 68 5.37 13.25 -8.15
CA PRO A 68 5.34 12.10 -9.05
C PRO A 68 6.56 11.19 -8.87
N SER A 69 6.40 9.89 -9.17
CA SER A 69 7.49 8.88 -9.21
C SER A 69 8.14 8.55 -7.86
N GLU A 70 7.48 8.86 -6.74
CA GLU A 70 7.92 8.50 -5.39
C GLU A 70 7.55 7.08 -4.95
N GLY A 71 6.82 6.34 -5.78
CA GLY A 71 6.49 4.93 -5.54
C GLY A 71 5.14 4.69 -4.85
N LYS A 72 4.26 5.70 -4.79
CA LYS A 72 2.92 5.61 -4.19
C LYS A 72 2.12 4.40 -4.67
N SER A 73 2.03 4.19 -5.99
CA SER A 73 1.22 3.11 -6.58
C SER A 73 1.77 1.72 -6.27
N LEU A 74 3.10 1.57 -6.23
CA LEU A 74 3.75 0.33 -5.79
C LEU A 74 3.53 0.09 -4.29
N THR A 75 3.61 1.14 -3.48
CA THR A 75 3.35 1.08 -2.04
C THR A 75 1.89 0.71 -1.77
N ALA A 76 0.93 1.32 -2.48
CA ALA A 76 -0.49 0.99 -2.39
C ALA A 76 -0.75 -0.49 -2.73
N ALA A 77 -0.18 -0.98 -3.84
CA ALA A 77 -0.30 -2.38 -4.24
C ALA A 77 0.28 -3.33 -3.18
N ASN A 78 1.46 -3.03 -2.65
CA ASN A 78 2.12 -3.88 -1.65
C ASN A 78 1.42 -3.84 -0.29
N ILE A 79 0.84 -2.71 0.13
CA ILE A 79 -0.03 -2.64 1.32
C ILE A 79 -1.25 -3.56 1.11
N ALA A 80 -1.90 -3.47 -0.04
CA ALA A 80 -3.06 -4.32 -0.36
C ALA A 80 -2.71 -5.82 -0.35
N ILE A 81 -1.57 -6.20 -0.97
CA ILE A 81 -1.06 -7.58 -0.92
C ILE A 81 -0.78 -8.00 0.53
N SER A 82 -0.15 -7.15 1.33
CA SER A 82 0.21 -7.46 2.71
C SER A 82 -1.01 -7.75 3.59
N TYR A 83 -2.13 -7.04 3.39
CA TYR A 83 -3.39 -7.37 4.06
C TYR A 83 -4.02 -8.66 3.52
N ALA A 84 -4.01 -8.85 2.20
CA ALA A 84 -4.55 -10.05 1.56
C ALA A 84 -3.78 -11.32 1.98
N MET A 85 -2.46 -11.25 2.17
CA MET A 85 -1.65 -12.36 2.69
C MET A 85 -2.03 -12.79 4.12
N LEU A 86 -2.72 -11.92 4.88
CA LEU A 86 -3.34 -12.26 6.17
C LEU A 86 -4.74 -12.88 6.04
N GLY A 87 -5.19 -13.16 4.82
CA GLY A 87 -6.55 -13.64 4.58
C GLY A 87 -7.62 -12.55 4.63
N LYS A 88 -7.25 -11.26 4.73
CA LYS A 88 -8.20 -10.14 4.76
C LYS A 88 -8.72 -9.83 3.35
N LYS A 89 -10.04 -9.75 3.21
CA LYS A 89 -10.67 -9.32 1.95
C LYS A 89 -10.28 -7.88 1.65
N THR A 90 -9.44 -7.67 0.64
CA THR A 90 -8.84 -6.37 0.34
C THR A 90 -9.24 -5.90 -1.04
N LEU A 91 -9.56 -4.61 -1.17
CA LEU A 91 -9.82 -3.93 -2.44
C LEU A 91 -8.73 -2.89 -2.68
N LEU A 92 -8.06 -2.97 -3.82
CA LEU A 92 -7.17 -1.93 -4.33
C LEU A 92 -7.90 -1.14 -5.42
N ILE A 93 -7.93 0.19 -5.30
CA ILE A 93 -8.58 1.08 -6.26
C ILE A 93 -7.53 2.01 -6.85
N ASP A 94 -7.40 2.03 -8.18
CA ASP A 94 -6.61 3.03 -8.91
C ASP A 94 -7.45 4.28 -9.14
N ALA A 95 -7.27 5.28 -8.29
CA ALA A 95 -7.92 6.59 -8.38
C ALA A 95 -6.98 7.67 -8.95
N ASP A 96 -5.76 7.32 -9.38
CA ASP A 96 -4.92 8.21 -10.19
C ASP A 96 -5.43 8.22 -11.63
N MET A 97 -6.55 8.92 -11.84
CA MET A 97 -7.22 9.01 -13.14
C MET A 97 -6.42 9.80 -14.19
N ARG A 98 -5.31 10.43 -13.78
CA ARG A 98 -4.47 11.25 -14.66
C ARG A 98 -3.31 10.45 -15.22
N LYS A 99 -2.67 9.61 -14.38
CA LYS A 99 -1.54 8.73 -14.76
C LYS A 99 -1.72 7.34 -14.15
N PRO A 100 -2.78 6.60 -14.55
CA PRO A 100 -3.10 5.31 -13.94
C PRO A 100 -1.95 4.31 -14.09
N THR A 101 -1.63 3.64 -13.00
CA THR A 101 -0.46 2.76 -12.95
C THR A 101 -0.85 1.31 -12.68
N GLN A 102 -1.93 1.05 -11.95
CA GLN A 102 -2.29 -0.29 -11.51
C GLN A 102 -2.56 -1.24 -12.68
N ARG A 103 -3.27 -0.79 -13.74
CA ARG A 103 -3.50 -1.60 -14.95
C ARG A 103 -2.20 -2.19 -15.51
N ARG A 104 -1.15 -1.37 -15.63
CA ARG A 104 0.16 -1.79 -16.14
C ARG A 104 0.93 -2.64 -15.13
N LEU A 105 0.90 -2.25 -13.86
CA LEU A 105 1.58 -2.94 -12.77
C LEU A 105 1.10 -4.39 -12.64
N TRP A 106 -0.21 -4.61 -12.77
CA TRP A 106 -0.83 -5.93 -12.67
C TRP A 106 -0.99 -6.66 -14.00
N LYS A 107 -0.62 -6.02 -15.14
CA LYS A 107 -0.84 -6.51 -16.52
C LYS A 107 -2.28 -6.94 -16.77
N VAL A 108 -3.19 -6.10 -16.39
CA VAL A 108 -4.62 -6.36 -16.56
C VAL A 108 -5.07 -5.75 -17.87
N ASP A 109 -5.81 -6.53 -18.65
CA ASP A 109 -6.54 -6.02 -19.79
C ASP A 109 -8.01 -5.89 -19.43
N ILE A 110 -8.46 -4.64 -19.27
CA ILE A 110 -9.84 -4.26 -18.96
C ILE A 110 -10.33 -3.24 -19.97
N SER A 111 -11.61 -3.27 -20.27
CA SER A 111 -12.27 -2.30 -21.15
C SER A 111 -12.92 -1.15 -20.38
N THR A 112 -13.41 -1.40 -19.17
CA THR A 112 -14.10 -0.41 -18.33
C THR A 112 -13.57 -0.45 -16.89
N GLY A 113 -13.50 0.71 -16.24
CA GLY A 113 -12.99 0.84 -14.89
C GLY A 113 -13.77 1.82 -14.03
N LEU A 114 -13.07 2.41 -13.04
CA LEU A 114 -13.68 3.33 -12.08
C LEU A 114 -14.29 4.56 -12.77
N CYS A 115 -13.56 5.16 -13.72
CA CYS A 115 -14.03 6.37 -14.41
C CYS A 115 -15.28 6.10 -15.24
N ASP A 116 -15.29 5.01 -16.00
CA ASP A 116 -16.44 4.63 -16.83
C ASP A 116 -17.68 4.38 -15.97
N PHE A 117 -17.48 3.75 -14.80
CA PHE A 117 -18.55 3.52 -13.82
C PHE A 117 -19.07 4.83 -13.21
N LEU A 118 -18.17 5.73 -12.76
CA LEU A 118 -18.56 6.99 -12.14
C LEU A 118 -19.25 7.93 -13.10
N ALA A 119 -18.87 7.88 -14.38
CA ALA A 119 -19.50 8.66 -15.45
C ALA A 119 -20.80 8.03 -15.98
N GLY A 120 -21.21 6.86 -15.48
CA GLY A 120 -22.39 6.15 -15.97
C GLY A 120 -22.24 5.55 -17.36
N MET A 121 -21.02 5.48 -17.89
CA MET A 121 -20.71 5.01 -19.25
C MET A 121 -20.48 3.50 -19.35
N GLY A 122 -20.47 2.77 -18.23
CA GLY A 122 -20.23 1.33 -18.27
C GLY A 122 -20.31 0.64 -16.93
N GLN A 123 -20.27 -0.70 -16.99
CA GLN A 123 -20.19 -1.51 -15.78
C GLN A 123 -18.74 -1.62 -15.30
N LEU A 124 -18.54 -1.53 -13.99
CA LEU A 124 -17.24 -1.71 -13.35
C LEU A 124 -16.71 -3.13 -13.58
N GLU A 125 -15.52 -3.25 -14.16
CA GLU A 125 -14.78 -4.51 -14.20
C GLU A 125 -13.93 -4.66 -12.93
N LEU A 126 -14.12 -5.79 -12.23
CA LEU A 126 -13.36 -6.16 -11.03
C LEU A 126 -12.35 -7.25 -11.38
N VAL A 127 -11.11 -7.01 -11.05
CA VAL A 127 -10.02 -7.97 -11.24
C VAL A 127 -9.75 -8.69 -9.92
N LYS A 128 -9.82 -10.01 -9.89
CA LYS A 128 -9.47 -10.84 -8.73
C LYS A 128 -8.07 -11.45 -8.92
N VAL A 129 -7.27 -11.39 -7.87
CA VAL A 129 -5.92 -11.97 -7.85
C VAL A 129 -6.02 -13.41 -7.37
N ASP A 130 -5.59 -14.37 -8.20
CA ASP A 130 -5.62 -15.79 -7.83
C ASP A 130 -4.71 -16.07 -6.62
N GLY A 131 -5.23 -16.87 -5.70
CA GLY A 131 -4.50 -17.26 -4.49
C GLY A 131 -4.49 -16.22 -3.37
N LEU A 132 -5.10 -15.04 -3.58
CA LEU A 132 -5.23 -14.00 -2.56
C LEU A 132 -6.66 -13.45 -2.52
N PRO A 133 -7.20 -13.11 -1.34
CA PRO A 133 -8.47 -12.41 -1.21
C PRO A 133 -8.32 -10.92 -1.57
N LEU A 134 -7.72 -10.64 -2.73
CA LEU A 134 -7.43 -9.31 -3.26
C LEU A 134 -8.22 -9.07 -4.55
N SER A 135 -8.93 -7.96 -4.57
CA SER A 135 -9.61 -7.45 -5.76
C SER A 135 -9.02 -6.10 -6.16
N ILE A 136 -9.01 -5.81 -7.46
CA ILE A 136 -8.46 -4.58 -8.01
C ILE A 136 -9.51 -3.91 -8.89
N VAL A 137 -9.68 -2.61 -8.71
CA VAL A 137 -10.43 -1.72 -9.58
C VAL A 137 -9.43 -0.79 -10.24
N CYS A 138 -9.26 -0.92 -11.55
CA CYS A 138 -8.43 -0.01 -12.32
C CYS A 138 -9.23 1.21 -12.77
N THR A 139 -8.54 2.26 -13.19
CA THR A 139 -9.14 3.53 -13.61
C THR A 139 -10.11 3.39 -14.79
N GLY A 140 -9.79 2.59 -15.80
CA GLY A 140 -10.54 2.54 -17.06
C GLY A 140 -10.13 3.64 -18.02
N THR A 141 -11.11 4.27 -18.70
CA THR A 141 -10.88 5.38 -19.60
C THR A 141 -10.47 6.65 -18.83
N ILE A 142 -9.46 7.36 -19.33
CA ILE A 142 -9.00 8.61 -18.69
C ILE A 142 -10.05 9.71 -18.94
N PRO A 143 -10.68 10.29 -17.90
CA PRO A 143 -11.72 11.29 -18.05
C PRO A 143 -11.12 12.70 -18.21
N PRO A 144 -11.86 13.65 -18.79
CA PRO A 144 -11.44 15.05 -18.86
C PRO A 144 -11.50 15.77 -17.50
N ASN A 145 -12.36 15.31 -16.58
CA ASN A 145 -12.66 15.95 -15.30
C ASN A 145 -12.50 15.00 -14.08
N PRO A 146 -11.28 14.51 -13.79
CA PRO A 146 -11.03 13.52 -12.72
C PRO A 146 -11.54 13.99 -11.35
N SER A 147 -11.23 15.23 -10.96
CA SER A 147 -11.55 15.77 -9.63
C SER A 147 -13.05 15.78 -9.36
N GLU A 148 -13.88 16.12 -10.36
CA GLU A 148 -15.34 16.13 -10.24
C GLU A 148 -15.89 14.72 -10.03
N LEU A 149 -15.39 13.74 -10.78
CA LEU A 149 -15.80 12.35 -10.61
C LEU A 149 -15.46 11.83 -9.21
N LEU A 150 -14.25 12.14 -8.72
CA LEU A 150 -13.81 11.73 -7.38
C LEU A 150 -14.59 12.44 -6.25
N ALA A 151 -15.01 13.70 -6.46
CA ALA A 151 -15.85 14.45 -5.53
C ALA A 151 -17.32 14.02 -5.53
N SER A 152 -17.75 13.24 -6.52
CA SER A 152 -19.15 12.90 -6.75
C SER A 152 -19.76 12.09 -5.60
N VAL A 153 -21.08 12.21 -5.44
CA VAL A 153 -21.86 11.36 -4.52
C VAL A 153 -21.77 9.89 -4.91
N ILE A 154 -21.62 9.58 -6.20
CA ILE A 154 -21.51 8.23 -6.73
C ILE A 154 -20.21 7.58 -6.19
N MET A 155 -19.08 8.30 -6.18
CA MET A 155 -17.82 7.81 -5.62
C MET A 155 -17.95 7.48 -4.13
N LYS A 156 -18.52 8.38 -3.33
CA LYS A 156 -18.74 8.17 -1.89
C LYS A 156 -19.65 6.96 -1.64
N GLN A 157 -20.74 6.83 -2.41
CA GLN A 157 -21.65 5.69 -2.33
C GLN A 157 -20.96 4.37 -2.76
N PHE A 158 -20.13 4.42 -3.79
CA PHE A 158 -19.33 3.27 -4.23
C PHE A 158 -18.42 2.77 -3.10
N ILE A 159 -17.63 3.64 -2.48
CA ILE A 159 -16.79 3.28 -1.33
C ILE A 159 -17.66 2.71 -0.20
N LYS A 160 -18.76 3.39 0.17
CA LYS A 160 -19.68 2.91 1.22
C LYS A 160 -20.27 1.53 0.92
N ARG A 161 -20.53 1.18 -0.34
CA ARG A 161 -20.96 -0.19 -0.72
C ARG A 161 -19.81 -1.18 -0.57
N CYS A 162 -18.59 -0.82 -0.98
CA CYS A 162 -17.41 -1.68 -0.86
C CYS A 162 -17.08 -2.02 0.60
N THR A 163 -17.32 -1.10 1.57
CA THR A 163 -17.06 -1.37 2.99
C THR A 163 -17.91 -2.51 3.57
N LYS A 164 -19.00 -2.90 2.92
CA LYS A 164 -19.83 -4.05 3.32
C LYS A 164 -19.24 -5.40 2.90
N THR A 165 -18.27 -5.40 1.97
CA THR A 165 -17.73 -6.62 1.34
C THR A 165 -16.27 -6.87 1.70
N TYR A 166 -15.51 -5.79 1.89
CA TYR A 166 -14.07 -5.84 2.12
C TYR A 166 -13.72 -5.44 3.55
N ASP A 167 -12.62 -6.02 4.07
CA ASP A 167 -12.05 -5.65 5.37
C ASP A 167 -11.16 -4.41 5.25
N TYR A 168 -10.49 -4.26 4.09
CA TYR A 168 -9.61 -3.14 3.78
C TYR A 168 -9.83 -2.64 2.36
N ILE A 169 -9.83 -1.31 2.19
CA ILE A 169 -9.85 -0.63 0.90
C ILE A 169 -8.63 0.28 0.83
N ILE A 170 -7.78 0.07 -0.17
CA ILE A 170 -6.58 0.87 -0.42
C ILE A 170 -6.81 1.66 -1.70
N ILE A 171 -6.74 2.98 -1.64
CA ILE A 171 -6.98 3.89 -2.77
C ILE A 171 -5.65 4.52 -3.19
N ASP A 172 -5.16 4.18 -4.37
CA ASP A 172 -3.99 4.82 -4.99
C ASP A 172 -4.42 6.13 -5.62
N THR A 173 -3.85 7.26 -5.18
CA THR A 173 -4.23 8.61 -5.61
C THR A 173 -3.06 9.32 -6.29
N PRO A 174 -3.27 10.37 -7.11
CA PRO A 174 -2.18 11.16 -7.64
C PRO A 174 -1.41 11.92 -6.55
N PRO A 175 -0.21 12.49 -6.87
CA PRO A 175 0.56 13.28 -5.92
C PRO A 175 -0.21 14.50 -5.42
N ILE A 176 -0.24 14.70 -4.09
CA ILE A 176 -1.09 15.71 -3.44
C ILE A 176 -0.65 17.14 -3.70
N ASN A 177 0.66 17.37 -3.90
CA ASN A 177 1.18 18.70 -4.24
C ASN A 177 0.88 19.12 -5.68
N THR A 178 0.44 18.18 -6.54
CA THR A 178 0.24 18.43 -7.96
C THR A 178 -1.22 18.74 -8.30
N VAL A 179 -2.16 18.03 -7.66
CA VAL A 179 -3.60 18.12 -7.97
C VAL A 179 -4.45 17.88 -6.73
N ALA A 180 -5.70 18.39 -6.76
CA ALA A 180 -6.62 18.31 -5.63
C ALA A 180 -7.23 16.92 -5.38
N ASP A 181 -7.02 15.97 -6.27
CA ASP A 181 -7.69 14.65 -6.26
C ASP A 181 -7.46 13.89 -4.93
N ALA A 182 -6.21 13.87 -4.43
CA ALA A 182 -5.89 13.24 -3.15
C ALA A 182 -6.52 13.97 -1.96
N GLN A 183 -6.60 15.30 -2.00
CA GLN A 183 -7.28 16.10 -0.97
C GLN A 183 -8.79 15.79 -0.94
N ILE A 184 -9.43 15.68 -2.10
CA ILE A 184 -10.85 15.31 -2.21
C ILE A 184 -11.07 13.93 -1.57
N ILE A 185 -10.25 12.95 -1.90
CA ILE A 185 -10.37 11.58 -1.35
C ILE A 185 -10.12 11.59 0.16
N SER A 186 -9.17 12.39 0.68
CA SER A 186 -8.85 12.46 2.10
C SER A 186 -10.04 12.82 2.99
N THR A 187 -11.05 13.52 2.44
CA THR A 187 -12.24 13.96 3.20
C THR A 187 -13.18 12.81 3.60
N PHE A 188 -13.10 11.64 2.96
CA PHE A 188 -14.05 10.54 3.20
C PHE A 188 -13.39 9.17 3.44
N VAL A 189 -12.07 9.12 3.61
CA VAL A 189 -11.32 7.92 3.98
C VAL A 189 -10.99 7.92 5.48
N ASP A 190 -10.56 6.76 6.01
CA ASP A 190 -10.20 6.60 7.41
C ASP A 190 -8.81 7.13 7.72
N GLY A 191 -7.93 7.11 6.73
CA GLY A 191 -6.59 7.61 6.88
C GLY A 191 -5.86 7.84 5.56
N VAL A 192 -4.89 8.73 5.61
CA VAL A 192 -4.03 9.09 4.48
C VAL A 192 -2.60 8.75 4.81
N VAL A 193 -1.93 8.08 3.87
CA VAL A 193 -0.49 7.79 3.93
C VAL A 193 0.21 8.59 2.86
N VAL A 194 1.20 9.37 3.24
CA VAL A 194 2.05 10.13 2.31
C VAL A 194 3.32 9.35 2.04
N VAL A 195 3.60 9.05 0.78
CA VAL A 195 4.86 8.41 0.35
C VAL A 195 5.83 9.50 -0.04
N ALA A 196 7.04 9.43 0.49
CA ALA A 196 8.18 10.28 0.15
C ALA A 196 9.34 9.42 -0.34
N LYS A 197 10.12 9.90 -1.31
CA LYS A 197 11.27 9.17 -1.84
C LYS A 197 12.56 9.64 -1.20
N SER A 198 13.31 8.70 -0.59
CA SER A 198 14.61 8.98 0.01
C SER A 198 15.58 9.59 -1.00
N GLY A 199 16.21 10.71 -0.61
CA GLY A 199 17.18 11.43 -1.44
C GLY A 199 16.58 12.18 -2.65
N SER A 200 15.24 12.30 -2.72
CA SER A 200 14.54 13.03 -3.78
C SER A 200 13.53 14.02 -3.23
N THR A 201 12.63 13.58 -2.34
CA THR A 201 11.64 14.47 -1.71
C THR A 201 12.34 15.39 -0.71
N THR A 202 12.18 16.70 -0.88
CA THR A 202 12.69 17.69 0.08
C THR A 202 11.77 17.80 1.30
N THR A 203 12.30 18.38 2.38
CA THR A 203 11.51 18.63 3.60
C THR A 203 10.35 19.56 3.33
N ASP A 204 10.54 20.59 2.52
CA ASP A 204 9.49 21.56 2.18
C ASP A 204 8.37 20.93 1.36
N GLU A 205 8.69 20.11 0.35
CA GLU A 205 7.71 19.39 -0.44
C GLU A 205 6.91 18.41 0.42
N LEU A 206 7.58 17.73 1.35
CA LEU A 206 6.91 16.84 2.31
C LEU A 206 5.96 17.64 3.22
N ASN A 207 6.43 18.74 3.80
CA ASN A 207 5.61 19.59 4.67
C ASN A 207 4.37 20.12 3.92
N MET A 208 4.54 20.60 2.68
CA MET A 208 3.42 21.02 1.83
C MET A 208 2.39 19.90 1.66
N ALA A 209 2.83 18.66 1.47
CA ALA A 209 1.94 17.50 1.31
C ALA A 209 1.20 17.19 2.62
N LEU A 210 1.87 17.24 3.78
CA LEU A 210 1.25 17.02 5.08
C LEU A 210 0.21 18.09 5.40
N GLU A 211 0.55 19.36 5.19
CA GLU A 211 -0.38 20.49 5.34
C GLU A 211 -1.58 20.40 4.39
N ALA A 212 -1.40 19.87 3.18
CA ALA A 212 -2.48 19.71 2.23
C ALA A 212 -3.51 18.66 2.73
N VAL A 213 -3.05 17.58 3.39
CA VAL A 213 -3.93 16.62 4.06
C VAL A 213 -4.67 17.27 5.22
N ASP A 214 -3.96 18.03 6.06
CA ASP A 214 -4.53 18.69 7.23
C ASP A 214 -5.59 19.74 6.84
N ARG A 215 -5.27 20.62 5.88
CA ARG A 215 -6.21 21.63 5.34
C ARG A 215 -7.48 21.01 4.76
N ALA A 216 -7.41 19.80 4.22
CA ALA A 216 -8.58 19.06 3.74
C ALA A 216 -9.38 18.39 4.87
N GLY A 217 -8.92 18.46 6.12
CA GLY A 217 -9.50 17.74 7.27
C GLY A 217 -9.28 16.24 7.20
N GLY A 218 -8.28 15.78 6.43
CA GLY A 218 -7.91 14.37 6.31
C GLY A 218 -7.18 13.86 7.56
N ASN A 219 -7.36 12.57 7.88
CA ASN A 219 -6.64 11.93 8.95
C ASN A 219 -5.26 11.43 8.45
N LEU A 220 -4.18 12.15 8.77
CA LEU A 220 -2.83 11.73 8.41
C LEU A 220 -2.37 10.55 9.27
N CYS A 221 -2.17 9.38 8.65
CA CYS A 221 -1.64 8.19 9.31
C CYS A 221 -0.11 8.19 9.44
N GLY A 222 0.58 8.93 8.59
CA GLY A 222 2.03 9.05 8.63
C GLY A 222 2.67 9.08 7.26
N VAL A 223 4.01 9.00 7.28
CA VAL A 223 4.85 9.05 6.09
C VAL A 223 5.55 7.72 5.87
N VAL A 224 5.55 7.25 4.64
CA VAL A 224 6.34 6.10 4.18
C VAL A 224 7.53 6.62 3.38
N VAL A 225 8.74 6.43 3.90
CA VAL A 225 9.96 6.74 3.16
C VAL A 225 10.32 5.55 2.28
N ASN A 226 10.16 5.73 0.97
CA ASN A 226 10.46 4.73 -0.05
C ASN A 226 11.88 4.87 -0.59
N ASP A 227 12.38 3.80 -1.23
CA ASP A 227 13.68 3.74 -1.92
C ASP A 227 14.89 4.06 -1.01
N MET A 228 14.80 3.68 0.28
CA MET A 228 15.86 3.87 1.24
C MET A 228 17.06 2.95 0.96
N ASN A 229 18.25 3.52 0.92
CA ASN A 229 19.47 2.74 0.83
C ASN A 229 19.77 2.09 2.18
N MET A 230 19.64 0.75 2.28
CA MET A 230 19.88 -0.02 3.51
C MET A 230 21.30 0.14 4.07
N LYS A 231 22.29 0.55 3.25
CA LYS A 231 23.65 0.82 3.73
C LYS A 231 23.69 2.10 4.58
N SER A 232 22.90 3.11 4.28
CA SER A 232 22.82 4.35 5.05
C SER A 232 22.08 4.17 6.39
N LEU A 233 21.12 3.24 6.45
CA LEU A 233 20.39 2.92 7.68
C LEU A 233 21.28 2.31 8.76
N LYS A 234 22.27 1.48 8.41
CA LYS A 234 23.21 0.91 9.40
C LYS A 234 24.00 1.99 10.14
N TYR A 235 24.31 3.12 9.49
CA TYR A 235 24.98 4.25 10.13
C TYR A 235 24.03 5.06 11.04
N SER A 236 22.81 5.31 10.61
CA SER A 236 21.83 6.12 11.36
C SER A 236 21.32 5.40 12.63
N TYR A 237 21.07 4.09 12.56
CA TYR A 237 20.66 3.30 13.73
C TYR A 237 21.79 3.16 14.77
N LYS A 238 23.05 3.07 14.32
CA LYS A 238 24.20 2.96 15.23
C LYS A 238 24.41 4.24 16.05
N TYR A 239 24.12 5.41 15.47
CA TYR A 239 24.26 6.70 16.18
C TYR A 239 23.10 7.01 17.13
N ARG A 240 21.89 6.56 16.85
CA ARG A 240 20.70 6.89 17.66
C ARG A 240 20.52 6.00 18.89
N TYR A 241 21.11 4.80 18.89
CA TYR A 241 21.02 3.86 20.02
C TYR A 241 22.21 3.95 20.98
N SER A 242 23.35 4.54 20.56
CA SER A 242 24.52 4.66 21.44
C SER A 242 24.40 5.76 22.48
N ASP A 243 23.58 6.80 22.22
CA ASP A 243 23.51 7.96 23.11
C ASP A 243 22.48 7.87 24.24
N LYS A 244 21.57 6.90 24.21
CA LYS A 244 20.49 6.86 25.20
C LYS A 244 20.42 5.61 26.08
N TYR A 245 21.02 4.50 25.67
CA TYR A 245 21.10 3.29 26.51
C TYR A 245 22.37 2.50 26.16
N GLY A 246 23.36 2.58 27.06
CA GLY A 246 24.66 1.90 26.92
C GLY A 246 24.57 0.37 27.08
N TYR A 247 23.87 -0.32 26.21
CA TYR A 247 23.87 -1.78 26.11
C TYR A 247 24.45 -2.23 24.77
N LYS A 248 25.62 -2.85 24.89
CA LYS A 248 26.42 -3.43 23.82
C LYS A 248 25.81 -4.76 23.39
N TYR A 249 24.95 -4.75 22.33
CA TYR A 249 24.55 -5.98 21.63
C TYR A 249 25.13 -5.97 20.23
N GLY A 250 26.27 -6.67 20.09
CA GLY A 250 26.87 -6.95 18.80
C GLY A 250 26.15 -8.12 18.10
N TYR A 251 25.32 -7.84 17.10
CA TYR A 251 24.83 -8.88 16.20
C TYR A 251 25.82 -9.12 15.07
N LYS A 252 26.56 -10.22 15.21
CA LYS A 252 27.41 -10.78 14.18
C LYS A 252 26.52 -11.66 13.28
N TYR A 253 26.16 -11.19 12.08
CA TYR A 253 25.50 -12.05 11.10
C TYR A 253 26.51 -12.96 10.44
N GLY A 254 26.52 -14.23 10.86
CA GLY A 254 27.22 -15.33 10.23
C GLY A 254 26.35 -16.57 10.31
N HIS A 255 26.19 -17.20 9.20
CA HIS A 255 25.48 -18.45 8.90
C HIS A 255 25.33 -19.49 10.01
N LYS A 256 24.17 -20.16 9.96
CA LYS A 256 23.73 -21.44 10.57
C LYS A 256 22.74 -21.32 11.73
N TYR A 257 21.49 -21.58 11.42
CA TYR A 257 20.56 -22.17 12.40
C TYR A 257 19.71 -23.24 11.72
N GLY A 258 20.11 -24.51 11.98
CA GLY A 258 19.23 -25.64 11.93
C GLY A 258 18.61 -25.78 13.32
N TYR A 259 17.31 -25.68 13.45
CA TYR A 259 16.61 -25.99 14.69
C TYR A 259 16.44 -27.51 14.81
N LYS A 260 17.10 -28.12 15.81
CA LYS A 260 16.79 -29.46 16.30
C LYS A 260 15.94 -29.31 17.55
N TYR A 261 14.68 -29.66 17.50
CA TYR A 261 13.86 -29.88 18.68
C TYR A 261 14.15 -31.28 19.20
N SER A 262 14.69 -31.38 20.42
CA SER A 262 14.72 -32.64 21.20
C SER A 262 13.75 -32.49 22.36
N TYR A 263 12.69 -33.29 22.34
CA TYR A 263 11.86 -33.57 23.52
C TYR A 263 12.64 -34.51 24.42
N SER A 264 12.84 -34.12 25.67
CA SER A 264 13.26 -35.02 26.72
C SER A 264 12.06 -35.34 27.58
N ASP A 265 11.54 -36.56 27.47
CA ASP A 265 10.59 -37.14 28.41
C ASP A 265 11.31 -37.38 29.75
N GLY A 266 10.82 -36.69 30.78
CA GLY A 266 11.19 -36.96 32.15
C GLY A 266 10.34 -38.08 32.71
N THR A 267 10.93 -39.25 32.91
CA THR A 267 10.37 -40.28 33.78
C THR A 267 11.10 -40.28 35.11
N ASN A 268 10.38 -39.89 36.15
CA ASN A 268 10.71 -40.18 37.53
C ASN A 268 10.67 -41.69 37.78
N SER A 269 11.67 -42.24 38.45
CA SER A 269 11.53 -43.44 39.26
C SER A 269 12.37 -43.27 40.51
N THR A 270 11.63 -43.32 41.59
CA THR A 270 12.00 -43.56 42.98
C THR A 270 12.95 -44.71 43.18
N ASN A 271 14.05 -44.51 43.90
CA ASN A 271 14.38 -45.21 45.14
C ASN A 271 15.45 -44.45 45.90
#